data_e9e987f730ba1385a09f38d7f268c220
#
_entry.id   e9e987f730ba1385a09f38d7f268c220
#
_cell.length_a   1.000
_cell.length_b   1.000
_cell.length_c   1.000
_cell.angle_alpha   90.00
_cell.angle_beta   90.00
_cell.angle_gamma   90.00
#
_symmetry.space_group_name_H-M   'P 1'
#
loop_
_entity.id
_entity.type
_entity.pdbx_description
1 polymer ?
#
loop_
_entity_poly.entity_id
_entity_poly.type
_entity_poly.pdbx_seq_one_letter_code
_entity_poly.pdbx_strand_id
1 'polypeptide(L)'
;MLDSGDISQTGAPLELYHKPANQFVAGFIGNPKMNFLPVTCKSVSANGVEVDYQGQTAVLPVTPRDGMAGKALTLGIRPEHIQLGGGDMVFKVTPTVIERLGANTVAYASLNGEAENFCAMLPGSVGIRTDVPVATGINAADCHLFDEAGIAFERRVELTEIDMNVINPTAA
;
A
#
# COMPACT_ATOMS: atom_id res chain seq x y z
N MET A 1 -16.35 6.93 9.83
CA MET A 1 -16.28 7.08 8.36
C MET A 1 -17.53 6.44 7.76
N LEU A 2 -18.19 7.09 6.81
CA LEU A 2 -19.42 6.63 6.19
C LEU A 2 -19.16 6.29 4.71
N ASP A 3 -19.67 5.15 4.28
CA ASP A 3 -19.69 4.74 2.88
C ASP A 3 -21.15 4.52 2.47
N SER A 4 -21.62 5.28 1.48
CA SER A 4 -23.00 5.22 0.94
C SER A 4 -24.11 5.29 2.01
N GLY A 5 -23.83 5.92 3.16
CA GLY A 5 -24.75 6.06 4.29
C GLY A 5 -24.52 5.08 5.44
N ASP A 6 -23.73 4.04 5.23
CA ASP A 6 -23.38 3.05 6.26
C ASP A 6 -22.05 3.39 6.95
N ILE A 7 -21.92 3.02 8.23
CA ILE A 7 -20.67 3.21 8.98
C ILE A 7 -19.66 2.14 8.53
N SER A 8 -18.69 2.54 7.72
CA SER A 8 -17.64 1.64 7.22
C SER A 8 -16.60 1.28 8.29
N GLN A 9 -16.17 2.27 9.07
CA GLN A 9 -15.28 2.07 10.22
C GLN A 9 -15.33 3.27 11.18
N THR A 10 -15.19 3.00 12.49
CA THR A 10 -14.99 4.00 13.54
C THR A 10 -13.66 3.71 14.25
N GLY A 11 -12.91 4.76 14.56
CA GLY A 11 -11.62 4.65 15.25
C GLY A 11 -10.82 5.93 15.17
N ALA A 12 -9.67 5.97 15.85
CA ALA A 12 -8.74 7.09 15.75
C ALA A 12 -8.16 7.18 14.33
N PRO A 13 -7.83 8.38 13.82
CA PRO A 13 -7.29 8.54 12.46
C PRO A 13 -6.07 7.65 12.16
N LEU A 14 -5.16 7.48 13.11
CA LEU A 14 -4.00 6.61 12.98
C LEU A 14 -4.37 5.12 12.93
N GLU A 15 -5.38 4.71 13.69
CA GLU A 15 -5.87 3.34 13.62
C GLU A 15 -6.46 3.04 12.24
N LEU A 16 -7.29 3.94 11.71
CA LEU A 16 -7.84 3.83 10.36
C LEU A 16 -6.75 3.84 9.29
N TYR A 17 -5.65 4.55 9.53
CA TYR A 17 -4.50 4.61 8.64
C TYR A 17 -3.73 3.29 8.59
N HIS A 18 -3.43 2.71 9.76
CA HIS A 18 -2.60 1.49 9.87
C HIS A 18 -3.41 0.20 9.72
N LYS A 19 -4.69 0.21 10.11
CA LYS A 19 -5.59 -0.96 10.10
C LYS A 19 -6.94 -0.61 9.45
N PRO A 20 -6.95 -0.22 8.16
CA PRO A 20 -8.21 0.02 7.46
C PRO A 20 -9.00 -1.28 7.37
N ALA A 21 -10.30 -1.23 7.64
CA ALA A 21 -11.17 -2.40 7.57
C ALA A 21 -11.41 -2.86 6.13
N ASN A 22 -11.35 -1.94 5.19
CA ASN A 22 -11.60 -2.22 3.77
C ASN A 22 -10.87 -1.21 2.86
N GLN A 23 -10.95 -1.49 1.56
CA GLN A 23 -10.30 -0.69 0.51
C GLN A 23 -10.84 0.76 0.45
N PHE A 24 -12.12 0.96 0.75
CA PHE A 24 -12.71 2.31 0.80
C PHE A 24 -12.05 3.16 1.89
N VAL A 25 -11.95 2.63 3.12
CA VAL A 25 -11.27 3.33 4.24
C VAL A 25 -9.82 3.59 3.90
N ALA A 26 -9.11 2.58 3.38
CA ALA A 26 -7.70 2.68 3.00
C ALA A 26 -7.44 3.78 1.95
N GLY A 27 -8.32 3.89 0.95
CA GLY A 27 -8.23 4.86 -0.12
C GLY A 27 -8.66 6.27 0.28
N PHE A 28 -9.48 6.40 1.34
CA PHE A 28 -9.95 7.70 1.82
C PHE A 28 -8.94 8.35 2.78
N ILE A 29 -8.29 7.54 3.63
CA ILE A 29 -7.34 8.02 4.64
C ILE A 29 -5.94 8.11 4.05
N GLY A 30 -5.35 9.29 4.15
CA GLY A 30 -4.01 9.61 3.65
C GLY A 30 -4.02 10.59 2.47
N ASN A 31 -2.97 11.39 2.39
CA ASN A 31 -2.73 12.31 1.29
C ASN A 31 -1.23 12.34 1.00
N PRO A 32 -0.80 11.85 -0.17
CA PRO A 32 -1.63 11.28 -1.25
C PRO A 32 -2.34 9.98 -0.87
N LYS A 33 -3.32 9.56 -1.69
CA LYS A 33 -4.09 8.32 -1.48
C LYS A 33 -3.23 7.07 -1.65
N MET A 34 -3.65 5.97 -1.02
CA MET A 34 -3.06 4.63 -1.21
C MET A 34 -3.12 4.20 -2.67
N ASN A 35 -2.05 3.60 -3.18
CA ASN A 35 -2.05 2.93 -4.48
C ASN A 35 -2.69 1.55 -4.34
N PHE A 36 -3.47 1.15 -5.33
CA PHE A 36 -4.10 -0.17 -5.42
C PHE A 36 -3.67 -0.87 -6.69
N LEU A 37 -3.13 -2.08 -6.54
CA LEU A 37 -2.63 -2.90 -7.64
C LEU A 37 -3.40 -4.23 -7.69
N PRO A 38 -3.93 -4.64 -8.85
CA PRO A 38 -4.56 -5.95 -8.98
C PRO A 38 -3.49 -7.03 -8.92
N VAL A 39 -3.65 -8.00 -8.03
CA VAL A 39 -2.73 -9.13 -7.85
C VAL A 39 -3.50 -10.44 -7.82
N THR A 40 -2.80 -11.55 -8.04
CA THR A 40 -3.38 -12.90 -7.92
C THR A 40 -2.76 -13.62 -6.72
N CYS A 41 -3.57 -14.24 -5.89
CA CYS A 41 -3.08 -15.11 -4.83
C CYS A 41 -2.47 -16.37 -5.45
N LYS A 42 -1.17 -16.61 -5.25
CA LYS A 42 -0.49 -17.84 -5.68
C LYS A 42 -0.65 -18.96 -4.68
N SER A 43 -0.33 -18.66 -3.44
CA SER A 43 -0.34 -19.65 -2.37
C SER A 43 -0.65 -19.00 -1.02
N VAL A 44 -1.04 -19.84 -0.10
CA VAL A 44 -1.33 -19.46 1.29
C VAL A 44 -0.47 -20.35 2.20
N SER A 45 0.22 -19.75 3.16
CA SER A 45 1.09 -20.45 4.09
C SER A 45 0.99 -19.89 5.51
N ALA A 46 1.66 -20.54 6.46
CA ALA A 46 1.77 -20.02 7.83
C ALA A 46 2.44 -18.63 7.87
N ASN A 47 3.27 -18.30 6.89
CA ASN A 47 3.99 -17.01 6.81
C ASN A 47 3.14 -15.88 6.22
N GLY A 48 2.01 -16.19 5.59
CA GLY A 48 1.13 -15.21 4.98
C GLY A 48 0.58 -15.65 3.63
N VAL A 49 0.28 -14.68 2.79
CA VAL A 49 -0.29 -14.86 1.44
C VAL A 49 0.74 -14.47 0.39
N GLU A 50 1.12 -15.42 -0.46
CA GLU A 50 1.95 -15.15 -1.63
C GLU A 50 1.08 -14.60 -2.75
N VAL A 51 1.44 -13.43 -3.25
CA VAL A 51 0.76 -12.77 -4.36
C VAL A 51 1.67 -12.66 -5.57
N ASP A 52 1.08 -12.66 -6.75
CA ASP A 52 1.73 -12.42 -8.04
C ASP A 52 1.22 -11.10 -8.62
N TYR A 53 2.15 -10.26 -9.04
CA TYR A 53 1.91 -9.09 -9.86
C TYR A 53 2.79 -9.15 -11.10
N GLN A 54 2.20 -9.45 -12.25
CA GLN A 54 2.89 -9.48 -13.54
C GLN A 54 4.17 -10.35 -13.54
N GLY A 55 4.13 -11.50 -12.88
CA GLY A 55 5.24 -12.45 -12.80
C GLY A 55 6.24 -12.20 -11.66
N GLN A 56 6.08 -11.14 -10.88
CA GLN A 56 6.83 -10.93 -9.65
C GLN A 56 6.00 -11.38 -8.45
N THR A 57 6.62 -12.09 -7.53
CA THR A 57 5.93 -12.63 -6.35
C THR A 57 6.51 -12.10 -5.06
N ALA A 58 5.64 -11.89 -4.07
CA ALA A 58 6.02 -11.57 -2.71
C ALA A 58 5.05 -12.21 -1.71
N VAL A 59 5.56 -12.54 -0.52
CA VAL A 59 4.75 -13.07 0.58
C VAL A 59 4.40 -11.93 1.52
N LEU A 60 3.12 -11.55 1.54
CA LEU A 60 2.61 -10.53 2.46
C LEU A 60 2.36 -11.14 3.84
N PRO A 61 2.89 -10.53 4.92
CA PRO A 61 2.70 -11.01 6.30
C PRO A 61 1.30 -10.64 6.82
N VAL A 62 0.29 -11.27 6.25
CA VAL A 62 -1.12 -11.12 6.65
C VAL A 62 -1.67 -12.45 7.19
N THR A 63 -2.74 -12.38 7.99
CA THR A 63 -3.44 -13.58 8.45
C THR A 63 -4.10 -14.26 7.25
N PRO A 64 -3.66 -15.48 6.90
CA PRO A 64 -4.18 -16.18 5.74
C PRO A 64 -5.65 -16.58 5.92
N ARG A 65 -6.36 -16.69 4.80
CA ARG A 65 -7.72 -17.22 4.72
C ARG A 65 -7.74 -18.43 3.77
N ASP A 66 -8.50 -19.44 4.10
CA ASP A 66 -8.59 -20.65 3.28
C ASP A 66 -9.28 -20.37 1.93
N GLY A 67 -8.93 -21.14 0.91
CA GLY A 67 -9.56 -21.10 -0.40
C GLY A 67 -9.19 -19.86 -1.24
N MET A 68 -8.14 -19.15 -0.90
CA MET A 68 -7.72 -17.92 -1.59
C MET A 68 -6.82 -18.17 -2.81
N ALA A 69 -6.19 -19.35 -2.92
CA ALA A 69 -5.31 -19.64 -4.05
C ALA A 69 -6.02 -19.48 -5.41
N GLY A 70 -5.41 -18.76 -6.33
CA GLY A 70 -5.97 -18.43 -7.64
C GLY A 70 -6.98 -17.26 -7.64
N LYS A 71 -7.33 -16.70 -6.48
CA LYS A 71 -8.27 -15.58 -6.39
C LYS A 71 -7.60 -14.26 -6.78
N ALA A 72 -8.40 -13.39 -7.40
CA ALA A 72 -8.03 -12.00 -7.61
C ALA A 72 -8.10 -11.25 -6.28
N LEU A 73 -7.05 -10.50 -5.97
CA LEU A 73 -6.92 -9.70 -4.76
C LEU A 73 -6.46 -8.29 -5.16
N THR A 74 -6.53 -7.36 -4.23
CA THR A 74 -5.98 -6.02 -4.40
C THR A 74 -4.87 -5.79 -3.37
N LEU A 75 -3.67 -5.47 -3.87
CA LEU A 75 -2.56 -5.03 -3.05
C LEU A 75 -2.64 -3.51 -2.87
N GLY A 76 -2.60 -3.04 -1.62
CA GLY A 76 -2.54 -1.62 -1.28
C GLY A 76 -1.15 -1.24 -0.78
N ILE A 77 -0.59 -0.16 -1.31
CA ILE A 77 0.68 0.41 -0.84
C ILE A 77 0.57 1.92 -0.71
N ARG A 78 1.03 2.45 0.41
CA ARG A 78 1.04 3.89 0.63
C ARG A 78 2.20 4.56 -0.13
N PRO A 79 1.99 5.78 -0.66
CA PRO A 79 3.00 6.50 -1.42
C PRO A 79 4.34 6.66 -0.71
N GLU A 80 4.34 6.85 0.61
CA GLU A 80 5.53 7.03 1.45
C GLU A 80 6.32 5.74 1.70
N HIS A 81 5.73 4.57 1.44
CA HIS A 81 6.41 3.27 1.54
C HIS A 81 7.04 2.81 0.21
N ILE A 82 6.95 3.64 -0.81
CA ILE A 82 7.59 3.38 -2.10
C ILE A 82 9.00 3.97 -2.07
N GLN A 83 9.97 3.17 -2.49
CA GLN A 83 11.38 3.56 -2.54
C GLN A 83 11.92 3.49 -3.98
N LEU A 84 13.04 4.16 -4.25
CA LEU A 84 13.74 4.02 -5.52
C LEU A 84 14.57 2.74 -5.53
N GLY A 85 14.24 1.85 -6.45
CA GLY A 85 14.90 0.55 -6.58
C GLY A 85 14.72 -0.36 -5.35
N GLY A 86 15.07 -1.63 -5.48
CA GLY A 86 15.06 -2.59 -4.37
C GLY A 86 13.66 -2.96 -3.85
N GLY A 87 13.63 -3.70 -2.74
CA GLY A 87 12.39 -4.22 -2.16
C GLY A 87 12.04 -5.62 -2.65
N ASP A 88 10.90 -6.16 -2.14
CA ASP A 88 10.43 -7.50 -2.49
C ASP A 88 9.80 -7.55 -3.89
N MET A 89 9.23 -6.44 -4.35
CA MET A 89 8.77 -6.27 -5.73
C MET A 89 9.28 -4.94 -6.30
N VAL A 90 9.67 -4.95 -7.57
CA VAL A 90 10.23 -3.76 -8.26
C VAL A 90 9.38 -3.46 -9.49
N PHE A 91 8.99 -2.20 -9.64
CA PHE A 91 8.16 -1.71 -10.73
C PHE A 91 8.92 -0.67 -11.54
N LYS A 92 8.68 -0.65 -12.84
CA LYS A 92 9.11 0.44 -13.71
C LYS A 92 7.98 1.46 -13.79
N VAL A 93 8.23 2.66 -13.29
CA VAL A 93 7.28 3.76 -13.35
C VAL A 93 7.84 4.90 -14.19
N THR A 94 6.96 5.60 -14.91
CA THR A 94 7.33 6.80 -15.66
C THR A 94 6.58 7.98 -15.06
N PRO A 95 7.28 8.87 -14.31
CA PRO A 95 6.65 10.05 -13.74
C PRO A 95 6.09 10.96 -14.83
N THR A 96 4.84 11.39 -14.67
CA THR A 96 4.16 12.35 -15.55
C THR A 96 4.06 13.73 -14.90
N VAL A 97 3.88 13.76 -13.57
CA VAL A 97 3.84 14.98 -12.77
C VAL A 97 4.74 14.81 -11.55
N ILE A 98 5.52 15.83 -11.24
CA ILE A 98 6.41 15.86 -10.08
C ILE A 98 6.16 17.15 -9.30
N GLU A 99 5.76 17.01 -8.04
CA GLU A 99 5.57 18.11 -7.10
C GLU A 99 6.71 18.10 -6.07
N ARG A 100 7.48 19.19 -6.03
CA ARG A 100 8.58 19.34 -5.07
C ARG A 100 8.11 20.20 -3.90
N LEU A 101 7.92 19.54 -2.74
CA LEU A 101 7.39 20.15 -1.53
C LEU A 101 8.47 20.51 -0.50
N GLY A 102 9.73 20.53 -0.90
CA GLY A 102 10.87 20.77 -0.02
C GLY A 102 11.36 19.48 0.65
N ALA A 103 10.77 19.08 1.77
CA ALA A 103 11.12 17.86 2.48
C ALA A 103 10.80 16.58 1.67
N ASN A 104 9.75 16.62 0.88
CA ASN A 104 9.28 15.50 0.06
C ASN A 104 9.14 15.91 -1.41
N THR A 105 9.26 14.92 -2.27
CA THR A 105 8.89 14.96 -3.69
C THR A 105 7.77 13.97 -3.93
N VAL A 106 6.64 14.45 -4.44
CA VAL A 106 5.51 13.60 -4.82
C VAL A 106 5.56 13.39 -6.33
N ALA A 107 5.59 12.14 -6.76
CA ALA A 107 5.61 11.76 -8.16
C ALA A 107 4.33 10.99 -8.51
N TYR A 108 3.57 11.52 -9.45
CA TYR A 108 2.47 10.81 -10.09
C TYR A 108 3.00 10.17 -11.37
N ALA A 109 2.72 8.91 -11.58
CA ALA A 109 3.35 8.13 -12.63
C ALA A 109 2.38 7.14 -13.28
N SER A 110 2.70 6.76 -14.51
CA SER A 110 2.16 5.55 -15.12
C SER A 110 2.99 4.35 -14.68
N LEU A 111 2.31 3.27 -14.29
CA LEU A 111 2.93 2.01 -13.90
C LEU A 111 2.96 1.06 -15.09
N ASN A 112 4.16 0.57 -15.45
CA ASN A 112 4.36 -0.36 -16.58
C ASN A 112 3.74 0.10 -17.93
N GLY A 113 3.57 1.41 -18.11
CA GLY A 113 3.00 1.97 -19.35
C GLY A 113 1.47 2.01 -19.38
N GLU A 114 0.79 1.58 -18.31
CA GLU A 114 -0.66 1.72 -18.16
C GLU A 114 -1.03 3.10 -17.60
N ALA A 115 -2.25 3.53 -17.86
CA ALA A 115 -2.71 4.88 -17.51
C ALA A 115 -2.66 5.14 -16.01
N GLU A 116 -2.32 6.34 -15.70
CA GLU A 116 -2.05 6.99 -14.45
C GLU A 116 -2.90 6.60 -13.25
N ASN A 117 -2.26 5.99 -12.24
CA ASN A 117 -2.80 5.98 -10.88
C ASN A 117 -1.75 5.55 -9.85
N PHE A 118 -0.47 5.69 -10.16
CA PHE A 118 0.60 5.37 -9.22
C PHE A 118 1.20 6.66 -8.66
N CYS A 119 1.27 6.75 -7.34
CA CYS A 119 1.82 7.90 -6.65
C CYS A 119 2.92 7.44 -5.68
N ALA A 120 4.09 8.05 -5.76
CA ALA A 120 5.18 7.84 -4.83
C ALA A 120 5.52 9.13 -4.09
N MET A 121 5.73 9.06 -2.78
CA MET A 121 6.25 10.14 -1.96
C MET A 121 7.68 9.81 -1.57
N LEU A 122 8.63 10.52 -2.17
CA LEU A 122 10.05 10.30 -2.04
C LEU A 122 10.70 11.45 -1.26
N PRO A 123 11.92 11.27 -0.70
CA PRO A 123 12.67 12.38 -0.11
C PRO A 123 12.85 13.55 -1.09
N GLY A 124 12.80 14.77 -0.59
CA GLY A 124 12.91 15.99 -1.41
C GLY A 124 14.23 16.14 -2.18
N SER A 125 15.28 15.45 -1.74
CA SER A 125 16.59 15.41 -2.40
C SER A 125 16.67 14.51 -3.64
N VAL A 126 15.60 13.75 -3.93
CA VAL A 126 15.59 12.78 -5.03
C VAL A 126 15.55 13.47 -6.39
N GLY A 127 16.50 13.11 -7.25
CA GLY A 127 16.68 13.68 -8.58
C GLY A 127 15.89 12.95 -9.69
N ILE A 128 14.57 12.76 -9.54
CA ILE A 128 13.72 12.21 -10.60
C ILE A 128 13.26 13.27 -11.59
N ARG A 129 12.88 12.84 -12.81
CA ARG A 129 12.40 13.72 -13.88
C ARG A 129 11.15 13.13 -14.51
N THR A 130 10.29 14.01 -15.03
CA THR A 130 9.16 13.62 -15.86
C THR A 130 9.60 12.92 -17.13
N ASP A 131 8.81 11.99 -17.63
CA ASP A 131 9.03 11.20 -18.85
C ASP A 131 10.32 10.35 -18.85
N VAL A 132 11.00 10.25 -17.70
CA VAL A 132 12.17 9.38 -17.54
C VAL A 132 11.81 8.20 -16.65
N PRO A 133 11.80 6.98 -17.20
CA PRO A 133 11.48 5.78 -16.41
C PRO A 133 12.45 5.58 -15.25
N VAL A 134 11.89 5.24 -14.09
CA VAL A 134 12.67 4.90 -12.90
C VAL A 134 12.19 3.57 -12.31
N ALA A 135 13.10 2.82 -11.69
CA ALA A 135 12.75 1.66 -10.91
C ALA A 135 12.32 2.09 -9.51
N THR A 136 11.13 1.68 -9.10
CA THR A 136 10.61 1.83 -7.73
C THR A 136 10.39 0.46 -7.12
N GLY A 137 10.48 0.36 -5.81
CA GLY A 137 10.28 -0.88 -5.10
C GLY A 137 9.39 -0.73 -3.88
N ILE A 138 8.83 -1.85 -3.46
CA ILE A 138 8.00 -1.96 -2.26
C ILE A 138 8.42 -3.18 -1.44
N ASN A 139 8.27 -3.08 -0.12
CA ASN A 139 8.44 -4.21 0.78
C ASN A 139 7.07 -4.83 1.11
N ALA A 140 6.98 -6.14 1.10
CA ALA A 140 5.73 -6.86 1.41
C ALA A 140 5.19 -6.53 2.80
N ALA A 141 6.07 -6.26 3.77
CA ALA A 141 5.70 -5.88 5.12
C ALA A 141 4.95 -4.54 5.21
N ASP A 142 5.15 -3.64 4.24
CA ASP A 142 4.50 -2.32 4.19
C ASP A 142 3.16 -2.35 3.44
N CYS A 143 2.85 -3.48 2.79
CA CYS A 143 1.65 -3.62 1.97
C CYS A 143 0.42 -3.99 2.78
N HIS A 144 -0.74 -3.61 2.25
CA HIS A 144 -2.06 -4.09 2.64
C HIS A 144 -2.59 -5.05 1.58
N LEU A 145 -3.48 -5.96 1.97
CA LEU A 145 -4.14 -6.88 1.05
C LEU A 145 -5.65 -6.84 1.27
N PHE A 146 -6.40 -6.82 0.17
CA PHE A 146 -7.85 -6.78 0.18
C PHE A 146 -8.39 -7.90 -0.71
N ASP A 147 -9.51 -8.50 -0.29
CA ASP A 147 -10.19 -9.51 -1.09
C ASP A 147 -11.06 -8.89 -2.20
N GLU A 148 -11.75 -9.72 -2.98
CA GLU A 148 -12.64 -9.30 -4.07
C GLU A 148 -13.78 -8.39 -3.61
N ALA A 149 -14.21 -8.49 -2.35
CA ALA A 149 -15.21 -7.61 -1.74
C ALA A 149 -14.60 -6.32 -1.18
N GLY A 150 -13.28 -6.14 -1.28
CA GLY A 150 -12.56 -5.01 -0.74
C GLY A 150 -12.29 -5.09 0.76
N ILE A 151 -12.52 -6.23 1.41
CA ILE A 151 -12.28 -6.42 2.84
C ILE A 151 -10.80 -6.67 3.09
N ALA A 152 -10.23 -5.94 4.06
CA ALA A 152 -8.82 -6.06 4.38
C ALA A 152 -8.47 -7.40 5.04
N PHE A 153 -7.30 -7.93 4.69
CA PHE A 153 -6.63 -8.97 5.47
C PHE A 153 -5.96 -8.34 6.69
N GLU A 154 -6.00 -9.05 7.81
CA GLU A 154 -5.32 -8.60 9.03
C GLU A 154 -3.80 -8.70 8.84
N ARG A 155 -3.10 -7.57 9.00
CA ARG A 155 -1.63 -7.51 8.93
C ARG A 155 -1.01 -8.06 10.21
N ARG A 156 0.03 -8.87 10.07
CA ARG A 156 0.83 -9.45 11.17
C ARG A 156 2.08 -8.63 11.48
N VAL A 157 2.10 -7.37 11.07
CA VAL A 157 3.20 -6.46 11.36
C VAL A 157 2.97 -5.86 12.75
N GLU A 158 3.94 -6.00 13.64
CA GLU A 158 3.92 -5.35 14.95
C GLU A 158 4.09 -3.84 14.73
N LEU A 159 3.18 -3.08 15.33
CA LEU A 159 3.35 -1.62 15.43
C LEU A 159 4.50 -1.36 16.39
N THR A 160 5.37 -0.42 16.06
CA THR A 160 6.45 -0.01 16.96
C THR A 160 5.87 0.62 18.23
N GLU A 161 6.62 0.62 19.35
CA GLU A 161 6.18 1.27 20.61
C GLU A 161 5.80 2.75 20.39
N ILE A 162 6.44 3.43 19.45
CA ILE A 162 6.13 4.81 19.09
C ILE A 162 4.73 4.90 18.47
N ASP A 163 4.38 3.98 17.57
CA ASP A 163 3.05 3.93 16.95
C ASP A 163 1.97 3.59 17.97
N MET A 164 2.28 2.70 18.92
CA MET A 164 1.38 2.30 20.02
C MET A 164 1.09 3.46 20.97
N ASN A 165 2.09 4.28 21.33
CA ASN A 165 1.93 5.44 22.21
C ASN A 165 1.10 6.57 21.55
N VAL A 166 1.16 6.70 20.24
CA VAL A 166 0.35 7.66 19.48
C VAL A 166 -1.10 7.18 19.37
N ILE A 167 -1.33 5.87 19.28
CA ILE A 167 -2.68 5.28 19.21
C ILE A 167 -3.37 5.25 20.59
N ASN A 168 -2.60 5.07 21.68
CA ASN A 168 -3.12 4.99 23.05
C ASN A 168 -2.38 5.96 24.02
N PRO A 169 -2.58 7.28 23.91
CA PRO A 169 -1.89 8.24 24.76
C PRO A 169 -2.28 8.17 26.25
N THR A 170 -3.27 7.35 26.63
CA THR A 170 -3.76 7.18 28.02
C THR A 170 -3.24 5.90 28.69
N ALA A 171 -2.36 5.12 28.07
CA ALA A 171 -1.81 3.89 28.63
C ALA A 171 -0.45 4.10 29.37
N ALA A 172 -0.14 5.34 29.75
CA ALA A 172 1.03 5.68 30.57
C ALA A 172 0.61 6.01 32.00
#